data_3693d46c55272a2eb180cc59e761cbea
#
_entry.id   3693d46c55272a2eb180cc59e761cbea
#
_cell.length_a   1.000
_cell.length_b   1.000
_cell.length_c   1.000
_cell.angle_alpha   90.00
_cell.angle_beta   90.00
_cell.angle_gamma   90.00
#
_symmetry.space_group_name_H-M   'P 1'
#
loop_
_entity.id
_entity.type
_entity.pdbx_description
1 polymer ?
#
loop_
_entity_poly.entity_id
_entity_poly.type
_entity_poly.pdbx_seq_one_letter_code
_entity_poly.pdbx_strand_id
1 'polypeptide(L)'
;MDIKRTEEIRLLRKTVLTITCIVLALFPAYAQDNRKNEIGLLLGGTFTPALDVAGSGANRLEIGSGITFQLTYARQLTTARSMALYFEVPALAIPLQNITSSNGTVPRNYDSFFVTPGLRVKLAPSQRVSPWLSAGGGYALFDESANRMDGTHNTARGTSGGALQFGGGIDIRTPIKVLFPIGLRAEVRDLYTAKPNYNISTGGGFQHNVVLSGGVVLHF
;
A
#
# COMPACT_ATOMS: atom_id res chain seq x y z
N MET A 1 20.68 -28.49 9.53
CA MET A 1 19.81 -27.69 8.66
C MET A 1 19.04 -26.58 9.42
N ASP A 2 19.30 -26.39 10.72
CA ASP A 2 18.56 -25.49 11.60
C ASP A 2 19.19 -24.10 11.86
N ILE A 3 20.49 -23.96 11.63
CA ILE A 3 21.21 -22.72 12.03
C ILE A 3 20.82 -21.52 11.15
N LYS A 4 20.65 -21.71 9.84
CA LYS A 4 20.21 -20.63 8.93
C LYS A 4 18.82 -20.10 9.26
N ARG A 5 17.88 -20.97 9.57
CA ARG A 5 16.50 -20.59 9.93
C ARG A 5 16.43 -19.81 11.24
N THR A 6 17.30 -20.13 12.18
CA THR A 6 17.39 -19.40 13.46
C THR A 6 17.98 -18.00 13.28
N GLU A 7 18.94 -17.84 12.37
CA GLU A 7 19.51 -16.53 12.02
C GLU A 7 18.51 -15.62 11.29
N GLU A 8 17.74 -16.16 10.34
CA GLU A 8 16.70 -15.41 9.64
C GLU A 8 15.61 -14.92 10.58
N ILE A 9 15.14 -15.76 11.51
CA ILE A 9 14.16 -15.37 12.54
C ILE A 9 14.72 -14.30 13.47
N ARG A 10 16.01 -14.38 13.79
CA ARG A 10 16.70 -13.39 14.62
C ARG A 10 16.85 -12.05 13.92
N LEU A 11 17.14 -12.06 12.63
CA LEU A 11 17.21 -10.87 11.78
C LEU A 11 15.83 -10.22 11.65
N LEU A 12 14.80 -11.01 11.37
CA LEU A 12 13.42 -10.55 11.26
C LEU A 12 12.95 -9.88 12.56
N ARG A 13 13.20 -10.50 13.71
CA ARG A 13 12.89 -9.92 15.02
C ARG A 13 13.62 -8.60 15.28
N LYS A 14 14.89 -8.50 14.93
CA LYS A 14 15.66 -7.26 15.06
C LYS A 14 15.11 -6.16 14.15
N THR A 15 14.80 -6.49 12.90
CA THR A 15 14.23 -5.54 11.93
C THR A 15 12.86 -5.05 12.36
N VAL A 16 11.98 -5.94 12.82
CA VAL A 16 10.65 -5.57 13.35
C VAL A 16 10.80 -4.71 14.61
N LEU A 17 11.69 -5.07 15.53
CA LEU A 17 11.93 -4.29 16.76
C LEU A 17 12.48 -2.90 16.42
N THR A 18 13.41 -2.81 15.47
CA THR A 18 13.99 -1.53 15.03
C THR A 18 12.94 -0.64 14.35
N ILE A 19 12.11 -1.21 13.49
CA ILE A 19 11.01 -0.48 12.86
C ILE A 19 10.00 -0.01 13.91
N THR A 20 9.65 -0.86 14.89
CA THR A 20 8.76 -0.51 16.00
C THR A 20 9.35 0.62 16.86
N CYS A 21 10.64 0.58 17.18
CA CYS A 21 11.32 1.64 17.91
C CYS A 21 11.40 2.95 17.11
N ILE A 22 11.64 2.88 15.80
CA ILE A 22 11.63 4.07 14.94
C ILE A 22 10.22 4.67 14.86
N VAL A 23 9.20 3.85 14.73
CA VAL A 23 7.79 4.30 14.74
C VAL A 23 7.45 4.95 16.10
N LEU A 24 7.85 4.34 17.21
CA LEU A 24 7.64 4.91 18.56
C LEU A 24 8.46 6.18 18.82
N ALA A 25 9.67 6.29 18.28
CA ALA A 25 10.51 7.49 18.42
C ALA A 25 10.01 8.67 17.55
N LEU A 26 9.17 8.42 16.56
CA LEU A 26 8.50 9.45 15.75
C LEU A 26 7.28 10.07 16.45
N PHE A 27 6.93 9.61 17.65
CA PHE A 27 5.93 10.25 18.50
C PHE A 27 6.59 11.25 19.47
N PRO A 28 6.89 12.50 19.06
CA PRO A 28 7.24 13.51 20.04
C PRO A 28 5.97 13.80 20.84
N ALA A 29 6.03 13.54 22.13
CA ALA A 29 5.02 13.94 23.12
C ALA A 29 5.00 15.48 23.23
N TYR A 30 4.47 16.16 22.22
CA TYR A 30 4.13 17.57 22.31
C TYR A 30 2.61 17.69 22.45
N ALA A 31 2.18 17.71 23.70
CA ALA A 31 0.87 18.22 24.11
C ALA A 31 0.81 19.74 23.85
N GLN A 32 0.70 20.16 22.60
CA GLN A 32 0.26 21.49 22.23
C GLN A 32 -0.89 21.35 21.24
N ASP A 33 -1.89 22.21 21.38
CA ASP A 33 -3.23 22.25 20.77
C ASP A 33 -3.25 22.33 19.22
N ASN A 34 -2.20 21.92 18.56
CA ASN A 34 -1.99 21.93 17.13
C ASN A 34 -1.85 20.48 16.63
N ARG A 35 -2.95 19.77 16.54
CA ARG A 35 -3.04 18.39 16.04
C ARG A 35 -2.67 18.32 14.56
N LYS A 36 -1.36 18.29 14.30
CA LYS A 36 -0.81 18.28 12.94
C LYS A 36 -0.58 16.89 12.38
N ASN A 37 -0.73 15.86 13.21
CA ASN A 37 -0.42 14.50 12.82
C ASN A 37 -1.71 13.68 12.68
N GLU A 38 -1.72 12.78 11.72
CA GLU A 38 -2.80 11.83 11.46
C GLU A 38 -2.22 10.43 11.32
N ILE A 39 -2.88 9.42 11.89
CA ILE A 39 -2.66 8.01 11.59
C ILE A 39 -3.97 7.44 11.07
N GLY A 40 -3.93 6.87 9.86
CA GLY A 40 -5.05 6.18 9.25
C GLY A 40 -4.83 4.66 9.26
N LEU A 41 -5.85 3.91 9.67
CA LEU A 41 -5.93 2.45 9.55
C LEU A 41 -7.11 2.13 8.65
N LEU A 42 -6.82 1.55 7.48
CA LEU A 42 -7.83 1.29 6.47
C LEU A 42 -7.77 -0.17 6.02
N LEU A 43 -8.93 -0.67 5.61
CA LEU A 43 -9.12 -1.98 5.00
C LEU A 43 -9.79 -1.78 3.64
N GLY A 44 -9.37 -2.57 2.66
CA GLY A 44 -9.88 -2.39 1.30
C GLY A 44 -9.72 -3.59 0.40
N GLY A 45 -9.97 -3.35 -0.88
CA GLY A 45 -9.76 -4.30 -1.95
C GLY A 45 -8.88 -3.70 -3.04
N THR A 46 -8.03 -4.54 -3.63
CA THR A 46 -7.17 -4.19 -4.75
C THR A 46 -7.71 -4.83 -6.02
N PHE A 47 -7.72 -4.07 -7.10
CA PHE A 47 -8.10 -4.47 -8.45
C PHE A 47 -6.95 -4.16 -9.38
N THR A 48 -6.44 -5.19 -10.06
CA THR A 48 -5.36 -5.08 -11.03
C THR A 48 -5.89 -5.50 -12.39
N PRO A 49 -5.80 -4.66 -13.43
CA PRO A 49 -6.23 -5.02 -14.78
C PRO A 49 -5.47 -6.23 -15.30
N ALA A 50 -6.16 -7.05 -16.11
CA ALA A 50 -5.54 -8.17 -16.79
C ALA A 50 -4.44 -7.69 -17.75
N LEU A 51 -3.40 -8.50 -17.90
CA LEU A 51 -2.24 -8.22 -18.73
C LEU A 51 -2.24 -9.10 -19.98
N ASP A 52 -1.91 -8.52 -21.12
CA ASP A 52 -1.72 -9.29 -22.36
C ASP A 52 -0.31 -9.93 -22.36
N VAL A 53 -0.26 -11.21 -22.75
CA VAL A 53 1.00 -11.95 -22.86
C VAL A 53 1.63 -11.65 -24.22
N ALA A 54 2.89 -11.22 -24.23
CA ALA A 54 3.59 -10.89 -25.46
C ALA A 54 3.81 -12.14 -26.33
N GLY A 55 3.52 -12.03 -27.63
CA GLY A 55 3.77 -13.09 -28.60
C GLY A 55 2.69 -14.17 -28.72
N SER A 56 1.61 -14.11 -27.94
CA SER A 56 0.48 -15.04 -28.07
C SER A 56 -0.83 -14.25 -28.14
N GLY A 57 -1.41 -14.12 -29.30
CA GLY A 57 -2.59 -13.28 -29.56
C GLY A 57 -3.88 -13.63 -28.83
N ALA A 58 -3.87 -14.63 -27.91
CA ALA A 58 -5.04 -15.08 -27.18
C ALA A 58 -4.82 -15.31 -25.68
N ASN A 59 -3.58 -15.24 -25.18
CA ASN A 59 -3.32 -15.54 -23.79
C ASN A 59 -3.31 -14.24 -22.94
N ARG A 60 -4.26 -14.18 -21.99
CA ARG A 60 -4.33 -13.12 -20.97
C ARG A 60 -3.87 -13.68 -19.63
N LEU A 61 -3.26 -12.82 -18.84
CA LEU A 61 -2.96 -13.07 -17.44
C LEU A 61 -3.95 -12.27 -16.62
N GLU A 62 -4.85 -12.95 -15.94
CA GLU A 62 -5.85 -12.34 -15.07
C GLU A 62 -5.34 -12.31 -13.64
N ILE A 63 -5.43 -11.16 -13.02
CA ILE A 63 -5.04 -10.95 -11.63
C ILE A 63 -6.30 -10.77 -10.80
N GLY A 64 -6.49 -11.66 -9.84
CA GLY A 64 -7.64 -11.62 -8.94
C GLY A 64 -7.57 -10.41 -8.00
N SER A 65 -8.73 -10.02 -7.47
CA SER A 65 -8.79 -9.02 -6.39
C SER A 65 -8.11 -9.54 -5.12
N GLY A 66 -7.44 -8.64 -4.40
CA GLY A 66 -6.80 -8.91 -3.11
C GLY A 66 -7.38 -8.06 -1.99
N ILE A 67 -7.36 -8.57 -0.77
CA ILE A 67 -7.64 -7.76 0.43
C ILE A 67 -6.43 -6.88 0.70
N THR A 68 -6.67 -5.59 1.00
CA THR A 68 -5.62 -4.62 1.27
C THR A 68 -5.72 -4.12 2.70
N PHE A 69 -4.63 -4.18 3.41
CA PHE A 69 -4.43 -3.53 4.70
C PHE A 69 -3.57 -2.28 4.49
N GLN A 70 -4.01 -1.15 5.03
CA GLN A 70 -3.28 0.10 4.86
C GLN A 70 -3.10 0.82 6.18
N LEU A 71 -1.86 1.24 6.43
CA LEU A 71 -1.45 2.18 7.47
C LEU A 71 -0.95 3.45 6.80
N THR A 72 -1.47 4.60 7.20
CA THR A 72 -1.00 5.89 6.68
C THR A 72 -0.62 6.81 7.83
N TYR A 73 0.61 7.30 7.84
CA TYR A 73 1.00 8.43 8.66
C TYR A 73 0.96 9.70 7.81
N ALA A 74 0.42 10.78 8.35
CA ALA A 74 0.47 12.07 7.68
C ALA A 74 0.71 13.21 8.68
N ARG A 75 1.48 14.21 8.23
CA ARG A 75 1.78 15.41 8.99
C ARG A 75 1.37 16.64 8.19
N GLN A 76 0.56 17.50 8.80
CA GLN A 76 0.20 18.77 8.23
C GLN A 76 1.40 19.71 8.18
N LEU A 77 1.74 20.16 6.98
CA LEU A 77 2.84 21.08 6.73
C LEU A 77 2.38 22.54 6.86
N THR A 78 1.26 22.84 6.21
CA THR A 78 0.70 24.19 6.20
C THR A 78 -0.82 24.17 6.03
N THR A 79 -1.48 25.25 6.42
CA THR A 79 -2.90 25.48 6.21
C THR A 79 -3.10 26.85 5.60
N ALA A 80 -3.81 26.89 4.49
CA ALA A 80 -4.42 28.10 3.93
C ALA A 80 -5.92 28.09 4.27
N ARG A 81 -6.62 29.18 4.01
CA ARG A 81 -8.02 29.42 4.41
C ARG A 81 -8.97 28.25 4.04
N SER A 82 -8.79 27.63 2.87
CA SER A 82 -9.66 26.58 2.33
C SER A 82 -8.95 25.27 2.07
N MET A 83 -7.64 25.17 2.31
CA MET A 83 -6.83 24.01 2.01
C MET A 83 -5.80 23.75 3.09
N ALA A 84 -5.41 22.48 3.27
CA ALA A 84 -4.28 22.09 4.09
C ALA A 84 -3.38 21.12 3.29
N LEU A 85 -2.07 21.35 3.36
CA LEU A 85 -1.06 20.51 2.74
C LEU A 85 -0.49 19.57 3.79
N TYR A 86 -0.42 18.29 3.45
CA TYR A 86 0.17 17.24 4.28
C TYR A 86 1.30 16.57 3.55
N PHE A 87 2.33 16.20 4.27
CA PHE A 87 3.23 15.11 3.89
C PHE A 87 2.62 13.81 4.40
N GLU A 88 2.52 12.78 3.56
CA GLU A 88 1.97 11.48 3.96
C GLU A 88 2.90 10.33 3.57
N VAL A 89 2.86 9.27 4.35
CA VAL A 89 3.55 8.01 4.10
C VAL A 89 2.55 6.87 4.23
N PRO A 90 1.86 6.49 3.16
CA PRO A 90 1.05 5.29 3.14
C PRO A 90 1.93 4.04 2.99
N ALA A 91 1.61 3.02 3.77
CA ALA A 91 2.13 1.67 3.66
C ALA A 91 0.95 0.73 3.43
N LEU A 92 0.98 -0.02 2.33
CA LEU A 92 -0.09 -0.92 1.92
C LEU A 92 0.45 -2.34 1.83
N ALA A 93 -0.27 -3.31 2.39
CA ALA A 93 0.02 -4.73 2.29
C ALA A 93 -1.17 -5.46 1.64
N ILE A 94 -0.89 -6.25 0.63
CA ILE A 94 -1.85 -7.12 -0.06
C ILE A 94 -1.31 -8.55 0.07
N PRO A 95 -1.79 -9.31 1.07
CA PRO A 95 -1.17 -10.60 1.42
C PRO A 95 -1.41 -11.70 0.41
N LEU A 96 -2.36 -11.55 -0.50
CA LEU A 96 -2.63 -12.55 -1.51
C LEU A 96 -3.38 -11.96 -2.70
N GLN A 97 -2.83 -12.13 -3.89
CA GLN A 97 -3.51 -11.96 -5.17
C GLN A 97 -3.32 -13.22 -6.02
N ASN A 98 -4.42 -13.88 -6.33
CA ASN A 98 -4.40 -15.06 -7.18
C ASN A 98 -4.20 -14.66 -8.65
N ILE A 99 -3.48 -15.48 -9.38
CA ILE A 99 -3.27 -15.31 -10.81
C ILE A 99 -4.00 -16.43 -11.53
N THR A 100 -4.62 -16.11 -12.66
CA THR A 100 -5.23 -17.09 -13.57
C THR A 100 -4.59 -16.94 -14.94
N SER A 101 -4.00 -18.01 -15.46
CA SER A 101 -3.35 -18.05 -16.76
C SER A 101 -3.44 -19.46 -17.34
N SER A 102 -3.52 -19.57 -18.66
CA SER A 102 -3.37 -20.84 -19.38
C SER A 102 -1.90 -21.31 -19.48
N ASN A 103 -0.94 -20.42 -19.15
CA ASN A 103 0.49 -20.73 -19.20
C ASN A 103 0.94 -21.35 -17.86
N GLY A 104 1.41 -22.59 -17.90
CA GLY A 104 1.84 -23.36 -16.74
C GLY A 104 3.01 -22.76 -15.96
N THR A 105 3.87 -21.96 -16.62
CA THR A 105 5.08 -21.39 -15.98
C THR A 105 4.80 -20.20 -15.06
N VAL A 106 3.59 -19.64 -15.10
CA VAL A 106 3.17 -18.48 -14.29
C VAL A 106 3.03 -18.87 -12.82
N PRO A 107 3.45 -18.02 -11.86
CA PRO A 107 3.18 -18.23 -10.44
C PRO A 107 1.67 -18.27 -10.15
N ARG A 108 1.23 -19.02 -9.15
CA ARG A 108 -0.19 -19.15 -8.80
C ARG A 108 -0.76 -17.89 -8.14
N ASN A 109 0.06 -17.22 -7.37
CA ASN A 109 -0.27 -16.00 -6.65
C ASN A 109 0.98 -15.22 -6.30
N TYR A 110 0.78 -14.02 -5.79
CA TYR A 110 1.81 -13.20 -5.18
C TYR A 110 1.21 -12.38 -4.04
N ASP A 111 2.04 -11.96 -3.12
CA ASP A 111 1.79 -10.92 -2.15
C ASP A 111 2.56 -9.65 -2.53
N SER A 112 2.09 -8.50 -2.04
CA SER A 112 2.73 -7.24 -2.35
C SER A 112 2.69 -6.28 -1.17
N PHE A 113 3.74 -5.45 -1.11
CA PHE A 113 3.88 -4.40 -0.12
C PHE A 113 4.36 -3.11 -0.78
N PHE A 114 3.71 -2.00 -0.47
CA PHE A 114 4.00 -0.69 -1.06
C PHE A 114 4.25 0.33 0.03
N VAL A 115 5.26 1.19 -0.18
CA VAL A 115 5.48 2.39 0.62
C VAL A 115 5.71 3.56 -0.35
N THR A 116 4.79 4.54 -0.33
CA THR A 116 4.76 5.62 -1.32
C THR A 116 4.63 6.99 -0.65
N PRO A 117 5.71 7.50 0.00
CA PRO A 117 5.70 8.84 0.55
C PRO A 117 5.29 9.88 -0.50
N GLY A 118 4.55 10.91 -0.08
CA GLY A 118 4.03 11.91 -1.00
C GLY A 118 3.39 13.11 -0.32
N LEU A 119 2.66 13.86 -1.11
CA LEU A 119 1.92 15.03 -0.66
C LEU A 119 0.41 14.79 -0.82
N ARG A 120 -0.35 15.29 0.14
CA ARG A 120 -1.80 15.29 0.13
C ARG A 120 -2.34 16.70 0.35
N VAL A 121 -3.22 17.13 -0.52
CA VAL A 121 -3.96 18.40 -0.38
C VAL A 121 -5.37 18.07 0.07
N LYS A 122 -5.73 18.51 1.27
CA LYS A 122 -7.08 18.38 1.85
C LYS A 122 -7.83 19.70 1.65
N LEU A 123 -8.99 19.62 1.02
CA LEU A 123 -9.87 20.75 0.82
C LEU A 123 -10.83 20.91 2.00
N ALA A 124 -11.18 22.14 2.31
CA ALA A 124 -12.08 22.48 3.41
C ALA A 124 -11.76 21.75 4.73
N PRO A 125 -10.52 21.84 5.26
CA PRO A 125 -10.05 21.02 6.38
C PRO A 125 -10.80 21.30 7.69
N SER A 126 -11.49 22.40 7.81
CA SER A 126 -12.34 22.77 8.97
C SER A 126 -13.76 22.20 8.89
N GLN A 127 -14.20 21.73 7.74
CA GLN A 127 -15.55 21.20 7.55
C GLN A 127 -15.68 19.77 8.08
N ARG A 128 -16.95 19.32 8.24
CA ARG A 128 -17.24 17.94 8.67
C ARG A 128 -16.80 16.91 7.63
N VAL A 129 -16.94 17.24 6.35
CA VAL A 129 -16.51 16.43 5.21
C VAL A 129 -15.42 17.20 4.47
N SER A 130 -14.28 16.59 4.30
CA SER A 130 -13.09 17.18 3.70
C SER A 130 -12.58 16.26 2.59
N PRO A 131 -12.84 16.57 1.31
CA PRO A 131 -12.25 15.85 0.20
C PRO A 131 -10.75 16.17 0.10
N TRP A 132 -10.00 15.23 -0.48
CA TRP A 132 -8.57 15.42 -0.65
C TRP A 132 -8.05 14.68 -1.89
N LEU A 133 -6.90 15.11 -2.38
CA LEU A 133 -6.13 14.47 -3.43
C LEU A 133 -4.70 14.27 -2.96
N SER A 134 -4.05 13.21 -3.43
CA SER A 134 -2.65 12.94 -3.13
C SER A 134 -1.89 12.41 -4.33
N ALA A 135 -0.57 12.65 -4.31
CA ALA A 135 0.38 12.07 -5.23
C ALA A 135 1.68 11.76 -4.49
N GLY A 136 2.32 10.66 -4.84
CA GLY A 136 3.56 10.23 -4.20
C GLY A 136 4.36 9.28 -5.06
N GLY A 137 5.54 8.94 -4.58
CA GLY A 137 6.41 7.97 -5.22
C GLY A 137 7.21 7.21 -4.18
N GLY A 138 7.54 5.97 -4.48
CA GLY A 138 8.19 5.10 -3.53
C GLY A 138 8.56 3.75 -4.13
N TYR A 139 8.29 2.71 -3.37
CA TYR A 139 8.77 1.38 -3.65
C TYR A 139 7.69 0.32 -3.51
N ALA A 140 7.74 -0.67 -4.38
CA ALA A 140 6.91 -1.86 -4.39
C ALA A 140 7.78 -3.10 -4.20
N LEU A 141 7.33 -4.00 -3.34
CA LEU A 141 7.90 -5.32 -3.12
C LEU A 141 6.84 -6.36 -3.47
N PHE A 142 7.26 -7.39 -4.17
CA PHE A 142 6.42 -8.52 -4.54
C PHE A 142 7.11 -9.82 -4.14
N ASP A 143 6.38 -10.77 -3.56
CA ASP A 143 6.85 -12.14 -3.33
C ASP A 143 5.92 -13.12 -4.06
N GLU A 144 6.41 -13.67 -5.14
CA GLU A 144 5.70 -14.62 -5.98
C GLU A 144 5.68 -16.01 -5.32
N SER A 145 4.59 -16.74 -5.52
CA SER A 145 4.44 -18.09 -4.94
C SER A 145 5.56 -19.06 -5.33
N ALA A 146 5.88 -19.96 -4.40
CA ALA A 146 6.87 -21.01 -4.62
C ALA A 146 6.46 -22.03 -5.70
N ASN A 147 5.18 -22.12 -6.03
CA ASN A 147 4.63 -23.03 -7.01
C ASN A 147 4.06 -22.31 -8.22
N ARG A 148 4.35 -22.83 -9.40
CA ARG A 148 3.79 -22.41 -10.68
C ARG A 148 2.44 -23.09 -10.92
N MET A 149 1.72 -22.65 -11.96
CA MET A 149 0.43 -23.25 -12.37
C MET A 149 0.56 -24.73 -12.72
N ASP A 150 1.66 -25.15 -13.35
CA ASP A 150 1.95 -26.55 -13.70
C ASP A 150 2.40 -27.42 -12.51
N GLY A 151 2.49 -26.86 -11.30
CA GLY A 151 2.94 -27.53 -10.09
C GLY A 151 4.45 -27.58 -9.92
N THR A 152 5.24 -27.08 -10.87
CA THR A 152 6.70 -27.00 -10.73
C THR A 152 7.13 -25.90 -9.76
N HIS A 153 8.36 -26.01 -9.27
CA HIS A 153 8.90 -25.03 -8.33
C HIS A 153 9.29 -23.71 -9.03
N ASN A 154 8.85 -22.59 -8.45
CA ASN A 154 9.24 -21.27 -8.91
C ASN A 154 10.52 -20.82 -8.22
N THR A 155 11.60 -20.68 -8.99
CA THR A 155 12.91 -20.23 -8.48
C THR A 155 13.08 -18.70 -8.55
N ALA A 156 12.31 -18.02 -9.38
CA ALA A 156 12.37 -16.56 -9.57
C ALA A 156 11.29 -15.87 -8.72
N ARG A 157 11.67 -15.52 -7.51
CA ARG A 157 10.82 -14.90 -6.50
C ARG A 157 11.46 -13.61 -5.97
N GLY A 158 10.65 -12.74 -5.37
CA GLY A 158 11.15 -11.55 -4.70
C GLY A 158 11.46 -10.42 -5.68
N THR A 159 10.47 -9.98 -6.44
CA THR A 159 10.61 -8.81 -7.33
C THR A 159 10.40 -7.51 -6.56
N SER A 160 11.11 -6.47 -6.97
CA SER A 160 10.97 -5.15 -6.39
C SER A 160 11.14 -4.07 -7.45
N GLY A 161 10.54 -2.90 -7.22
CA GLY A 161 10.65 -1.80 -8.18
C GLY A 161 10.05 -0.50 -7.68
N GLY A 162 10.17 0.54 -8.50
CA GLY A 162 9.57 1.84 -8.23
C GLY A 162 8.04 1.78 -8.27
N ALA A 163 7.42 2.65 -7.48
CA ALA A 163 5.98 2.86 -7.44
C ALA A 163 5.67 4.35 -7.50
N LEU A 164 4.71 4.73 -8.34
CA LEU A 164 4.06 6.04 -8.29
C LEU A 164 2.64 5.83 -7.74
N GLN A 165 2.17 6.81 -6.98
CA GLN A 165 0.85 6.76 -6.39
C GLN A 165 0.07 8.04 -6.70
N PHE A 166 -1.18 7.85 -7.10
CA PHE A 166 -2.17 8.91 -7.17
C PHE A 166 -3.41 8.48 -6.39
N GLY A 167 -3.98 9.38 -5.62
CA GLY A 167 -5.12 9.03 -4.80
C GLY A 167 -6.05 10.20 -4.55
N GLY A 168 -7.26 9.85 -4.14
CA GLY A 168 -8.25 10.82 -3.70
C GLY A 168 -9.24 10.17 -2.75
N GLY A 169 -9.86 10.98 -1.91
CA GLY A 169 -10.80 10.47 -0.95
C GLY A 169 -11.52 11.57 -0.19
N ILE A 170 -12.28 11.12 0.79
CA ILE A 170 -13.00 11.98 1.71
C ILE A 170 -12.69 11.59 3.15
N ASP A 171 -12.47 12.59 3.97
CA ASP A 171 -12.41 12.47 5.43
C ASP A 171 -13.69 13.00 6.05
N ILE A 172 -14.28 12.23 6.94
CA ILE A 172 -15.49 12.60 7.67
C ILE A 172 -15.11 12.74 9.15
N ARG A 173 -15.21 13.93 9.67
CA ARG A 173 -14.96 14.21 11.09
C ARG A 173 -16.11 13.69 11.93
N THR A 174 -15.82 12.83 12.90
CA THR A 174 -16.84 12.34 13.84
C THR A 174 -16.81 13.15 15.14
N PRO A 175 -17.91 13.17 15.92
CA PRO A 175 -17.91 13.76 17.27
C PRO A 175 -17.21 12.88 18.30
N ILE A 176 -16.76 11.70 17.91
CA ILE A 176 -16.18 10.70 18.81
C ILE A 176 -14.76 11.12 19.18
N LYS A 177 -14.51 11.23 20.49
CA LYS A 177 -13.19 11.49 21.08
C LYS A 177 -12.99 10.47 22.20
N VAL A 178 -12.15 9.49 22.00
CA VAL A 178 -11.75 8.58 23.08
C VAL A 178 -10.48 9.13 23.74
N LEU A 179 -9.32 8.87 23.17
CA LEU A 179 -8.05 9.48 23.57
C LEU A 179 -7.68 10.60 22.57
N PHE A 180 -8.02 10.39 21.31
CA PHE A 180 -7.83 11.32 20.18
C PHE A 180 -9.14 11.47 19.42
N PRO A 181 -9.36 12.58 18.69
CA PRO A 181 -10.47 12.70 17.76
C PRO A 181 -10.35 11.64 16.66
N ILE A 182 -11.45 10.97 16.41
CA ILE A 182 -11.57 9.93 15.40
C ILE A 182 -12.30 10.49 14.19
N GLY A 183 -11.73 10.29 13.01
CA GLY A 183 -12.39 10.52 11.72
C GLY A 183 -12.62 9.19 11.00
N LEU A 184 -13.50 9.22 10.01
CA LEU A 184 -13.65 8.15 9.03
C LEU A 184 -13.03 8.61 7.72
N ARG A 185 -12.44 7.68 6.98
CA ARG A 185 -11.87 7.91 5.65
C ARG A 185 -12.39 6.88 4.67
N ALA A 186 -12.74 7.34 3.46
CA ALA A 186 -12.92 6.51 2.29
C ALA A 186 -12.04 7.06 1.18
N GLU A 187 -11.31 6.17 0.48
CA GLU A 187 -10.35 6.60 -0.53
C GLU A 187 -10.21 5.59 -1.67
N VAL A 188 -9.76 6.09 -2.81
CA VAL A 188 -9.26 5.31 -3.93
C VAL A 188 -7.82 5.75 -4.20
N ARG A 189 -6.93 4.75 -4.40
CA ARG A 189 -5.54 4.97 -4.79
C ARG A 189 -5.21 4.12 -6.00
N ASP A 190 -4.49 4.69 -6.94
CA ASP A 190 -3.85 3.96 -8.03
C ASP A 190 -2.35 3.89 -7.76
N LEU A 191 -1.84 2.68 -7.67
CA LEU A 191 -0.41 2.40 -7.52
C LEU A 191 0.11 1.93 -8.89
N TYR A 192 0.79 2.81 -9.59
CA TYR A 192 1.46 2.54 -10.86
C TYR A 192 2.87 2.02 -10.57
N THR A 193 3.08 0.71 -10.74
CA THR A 193 4.27 0.01 -10.26
C THR A 193 4.94 -0.80 -11.34
N ALA A 194 6.21 -1.13 -11.15
CA ALA A 194 6.83 -2.25 -11.86
C ALA A 194 5.98 -3.52 -11.65
N LYS A 195 6.09 -4.46 -12.58
CA LYS A 195 5.37 -5.74 -12.51
C LYS A 195 6.13 -6.76 -11.67
N PRO A 196 5.43 -7.64 -10.93
CA PRO A 196 6.04 -8.85 -10.39
C PRO A 196 6.58 -9.75 -11.51
N ASN A 197 7.43 -10.68 -11.16
CA ASN A 197 7.96 -11.64 -12.11
C ASN A 197 6.95 -12.75 -12.39
N TYR A 198 6.26 -12.65 -13.50
CA TYR A 198 5.29 -13.66 -13.93
C TYR A 198 5.91 -14.85 -14.65
N ASN A 199 7.25 -14.92 -14.81
CA ASN A 199 7.98 -15.91 -15.63
C ASN A 199 7.61 -15.94 -17.12
N ILE A 200 6.86 -14.94 -17.57
CA ILE A 200 6.47 -14.74 -18.97
C ILE A 200 6.63 -13.26 -19.34
N SER A 201 6.85 -13.00 -20.62
CA SER A 201 6.90 -11.63 -21.11
C SER A 201 5.48 -11.08 -21.23
N THR A 202 5.18 -10.02 -20.48
CA THR A 202 3.93 -9.26 -20.59
C THR A 202 4.22 -7.91 -21.25
N GLY A 203 3.31 -7.40 -22.05
CA GLY A 203 3.46 -6.09 -22.68
C GLY A 203 3.64 -4.96 -21.64
N GLY A 204 4.60 -4.03 -21.90
CA GLY A 204 4.92 -2.92 -20.99
C GLY A 204 5.61 -3.32 -19.68
N GLY A 205 6.33 -2.38 -19.04
CA GLY A 205 7.09 -2.62 -17.78
C GLY A 205 6.32 -2.31 -16.51
N PHE A 206 5.12 -1.73 -16.58
CA PHE A 206 4.36 -1.22 -15.44
C PHE A 206 2.93 -1.75 -15.43
N GLN A 207 2.32 -1.74 -14.26
CA GLN A 207 0.92 -2.10 -14.04
C GLN A 207 0.22 -1.14 -13.09
N HIS A 208 -1.08 -1.03 -13.22
CA HIS A 208 -1.95 -0.33 -12.30
C HIS A 208 -2.47 -1.28 -11.23
N ASN A 209 -2.46 -0.84 -9.98
CA ASN A 209 -3.07 -1.53 -8.85
C ASN A 209 -4.02 -0.54 -8.17
N VAL A 210 -5.30 -0.62 -8.53
CA VAL A 210 -6.33 0.28 -7.99
C VAL A 210 -6.84 -0.28 -6.67
N VAL A 211 -6.66 0.49 -5.61
CA VAL A 211 -7.08 0.15 -4.24
C VAL A 211 -8.26 1.02 -3.84
N LEU A 212 -9.36 0.39 -3.45
CA LEU A 212 -10.50 1.05 -2.81
C LEU A 212 -10.50 0.67 -1.33
N SER A 213 -10.40 1.65 -0.44
CA SER A 213 -10.29 1.39 0.99
C SER A 213 -11.12 2.35 1.85
N GLY A 214 -11.46 1.90 3.05
CA GLY A 214 -12.15 2.68 4.07
C GLY A 214 -11.66 2.32 5.47
N GLY A 215 -11.77 3.26 6.40
CA GLY A 215 -11.31 3.03 7.75
C GLY A 215 -11.36 4.24 8.65
N VAL A 216 -10.53 4.23 9.68
CA VAL A 216 -10.48 5.24 10.73
C VAL A 216 -9.21 6.07 10.65
N VAL A 217 -9.31 7.34 11.02
CA VAL A 217 -8.19 8.27 11.12
C VAL A 217 -8.16 8.87 12.52
N LEU A 218 -7.02 8.79 13.17
CA LEU A 218 -6.74 9.39 14.47
C LEU A 218 -5.94 10.68 14.26
N HIS A 219 -6.36 11.75 14.93
CA HIS A 219 -5.70 13.07 14.87
C HIS A 219 -5.04 13.42 16.21
N PHE A 220 -3.73 13.74 16.21
CA PHE A 220 -2.94 14.02 17.41
C PHE A 220 -1.85 15.06 17.20
#